data_7556f805590db21b1abf7a3432d185ff
#
_entry.id   7556f805590db21b1abf7a3432d185ff
#
_cell.length_a   1.000
_cell.length_b   1.000
_cell.length_c   1.000
_cell.angle_alpha   90.00
_cell.angle_beta   90.00
_cell.angle_gamma   90.00
#
_symmetry.space_group_name_H-M   'P 1'
#
loop_
_entity.id
_entity.type
_entity.pdbx_description
1 polymer ?
#
loop_
_entity_poly.entity_id
_entity_poly.type
_entity_poly.pdbx_seq_one_letter_code
_entity_poly.pdbx_strand_id
1 'polypeptide(L)' 'MTEIGRVCVKIAGRDAGKKCVVVEIIDKNLVMIDGETRRRKCNLEHIEPLDKKVEIKNGASHEEVLAAMKAAGILKE' A
#
# COMPACT_ATOMS: atom_id res chain seq x y z
N MET A 1 -9.12 1.06 -10.65
CA MET A 1 -7.80 1.37 -11.18
C MET A 1 -6.86 1.72 -10.03
N THR A 2 -5.63 1.25 -10.10
CA THR A 2 -4.67 1.47 -9.02
C THR A 2 -4.06 2.85 -9.13
N GLU A 3 -3.90 3.52 -8.01
CA GLU A 3 -3.30 4.86 -7.99
C GLU A 3 -2.47 5.02 -6.73
N ILE A 4 -1.60 6.02 -6.76
CA ILE A 4 -0.73 6.30 -5.61
C ILE A 4 -1.59 6.63 -4.41
N GLY A 5 -1.31 5.97 -3.28
CA GLY A 5 -2.05 6.19 -2.05
C GLY A 5 -3.22 5.23 -1.83
N ARG A 6 -3.50 4.38 -2.81
CA ARG A 6 -4.59 3.41 -2.66
C ARG A 6 -4.24 2.40 -1.57
N VAL A 7 -5.14 2.22 -0.62
CA VAL A 7 -4.97 1.22 0.44
C VAL A 7 -5.40 -0.12 -0.09
N CYS A 8 -4.57 -1.14 0.12
CA CYS A 8 -4.84 -2.48 -0.36
C CYS A 8 -4.59 -3.49 0.77
N VAL A 9 -5.11 -4.69 0.58
CA VAL A 9 -4.83 -5.80 1.48
C VAL A 9 -4.00 -6.83 0.72
N LYS A 10 -2.91 -7.27 1.33
CA LYS A 10 -2.09 -8.33 0.75
C LYS A 10 -2.88 -9.63 0.83
N ILE A 11 -2.99 -10.35 -0.27
CA ILE A 11 -3.80 -11.58 -0.30
C ILE A 11 -2.97 -12.83 -0.50
N ALA A 12 -1.66 -12.68 -0.63
CA ALA A 12 -0.78 -13.84 -0.84
C ALA A 12 0.54 -13.61 -0.14
N GLY A 13 1.23 -14.68 0.20
CA GLY A 13 2.54 -14.63 0.81
C GLY A 13 2.49 -14.46 2.30
N ARG A 14 3.64 -14.15 2.90
CA ARG A 14 3.77 -14.06 4.35
C ARG A 14 2.97 -12.92 4.95
N ASP A 15 2.77 -11.87 4.20
CA ASP A 15 2.07 -10.69 4.71
C ASP A 15 0.58 -10.70 4.37
N ALA A 16 0.05 -11.86 4.00
CA ALA A 16 -1.37 -11.98 3.67
C ALA A 16 -2.22 -11.46 4.83
N GLY A 17 -3.22 -10.66 4.51
CA GLY A 17 -4.10 -10.08 5.51
C GLY A 17 -3.65 -8.73 6.03
N LYS A 18 -2.43 -8.33 5.73
CA LYS A 18 -1.93 -7.01 6.17
C LYS A 18 -2.28 -5.94 5.16
N LYS A 19 -2.44 -4.72 5.67
CA LYS A 19 -2.77 -3.59 4.82
C LYS A 19 -1.51 -2.93 4.29
N CYS A 20 -1.59 -2.46 3.06
CA CYS A 20 -0.48 -1.77 2.43
C CYS A 20 -1.02 -0.62 1.60
N VAL A 21 -0.10 0.23 1.15
CA VAL A 21 -0.44 1.39 0.34
C VAL A 21 0.45 1.37 -0.88
N VAL A 22 -0.13 1.69 -2.03
CA VAL A 22 0.65 1.81 -3.26
C VAL A 22 1.42 3.11 -3.21
N VAL A 23 2.75 3.01 -3.23
CA VAL A 23 3.61 4.20 -3.16
C VAL A 23 4.20 4.56 -4.52
N GLU A 24 4.25 3.61 -5.45
CA GLU A 24 4.77 3.87 -6.78
C GLU A 24 4.20 2.86 -7.76
N ILE A 25 3.87 3.31 -8.95
CA ILE A 25 3.40 2.42 -10.01
C ILE A 25 4.59 2.17 -10.93
N ILE A 26 5.02 0.92 -11.00
CA ILE A 26 6.22 0.54 -11.75
C ILE A 26 5.85 0.11 -13.16
N ASP A 27 4.80 -0.69 -13.27
CA ASP A 27 4.32 -1.22 -14.54
C ASP A 27 2.82 -1.38 -14.40
N LYS A 28 2.15 -1.73 -15.49
CA LYS A 28 0.69 -1.88 -15.44
C LYS A 28 0.25 -2.98 -14.46
N ASN A 29 1.13 -3.94 -14.18
CA ASN A 29 0.79 -5.03 -13.25
C ASN A 29 1.70 -5.07 -12.03
N LEU A 30 2.57 -4.10 -11.86
CA LEU A 30 3.58 -4.14 -10.81
C LEU A 30 3.64 -2.79 -10.11
N VAL A 31 3.55 -2.81 -8.79
CA VAL A 31 3.59 -1.61 -7.97
C VAL A 31 4.54 -1.80 -6.80
N MET A 32 5.00 -0.69 -6.25
CA MET A 32 5.73 -0.70 -5.00
C MET A 32 4.74 -0.45 -3.87
N ILE A 33 4.77 -1.30 -2.87
CA ILE A 33 3.88 -1.17 -1.72
C ILE A 33 4.66 -0.97 -0.44
N ASP A 34 4.01 -0.40 0.55
CA ASP A 34 4.59 -0.16 1.87
C ASP A 34 3.43 -0.05 2.87
N GLY A 35 3.74 -0.07 4.14
CA GLY A 35 2.73 0.07 5.19
C GLY A 35 2.95 -0.98 6.26
N GLU A 36 1.93 -1.77 6.55
CA GLU A 36 2.08 -2.89 7.48
C GLU A 36 2.93 -4.00 6.88
N THR A 37 3.00 -4.07 5.55
CA THR A 37 3.86 -4.99 4.86
C THR A 37 5.24 -4.37 4.70
N ARG A 38 6.21 -5.16 4.30
CA ARG A 38 7.52 -4.63 3.96
C ARG A 38 7.43 -3.86 2.65
N ARG A 39 8.27 -2.83 2.54
CA ARG A 39 8.36 -2.09 1.29
C ARG A 39 8.96 -2.99 0.21
N ARG A 40 8.19 -3.27 -0.82
CA ARG A 40 8.64 -4.17 -1.86
C ARG A 40 7.77 -4.03 -3.10
N LYS A 41 8.30 -4.53 -4.21
CA LYS A 41 7.51 -4.63 -5.43
C LYS A 41 6.48 -5.72 -5.27
N CYS A 42 5.30 -5.51 -5.80
CA CYS A 42 4.21 -6.46 -5.66
C CYS A 42 3.38 -6.48 -6.93
N ASN A 43 3.01 -7.66 -7.35
CA ASN A 43 2.11 -7.83 -8.48
C ASN A 43 0.70 -7.47 -8.03
N LEU A 44 -0.03 -6.77 -8.87
CA LEU A 44 -1.39 -6.35 -8.55
C LEU A 44 -2.32 -7.54 -8.24
N GLU A 45 -1.97 -8.72 -8.76
CA GLU A 45 -2.78 -9.90 -8.48
C GLU A 45 -2.65 -10.40 -7.06
N HIS A 46 -1.63 -9.92 -6.34
CA HIS A 46 -1.39 -10.35 -4.95
C HIS A 46 -1.92 -9.37 -3.92
N ILE A 47 -2.60 -8.34 -4.35
CA ILE A 47 -3.21 -7.37 -3.44
C ILE A 47 -4.63 -7.08 -3.90
N GLU A 48 -5.45 -6.69 -2.94
CA GLU A 48 -6.83 -6.33 -3.23
C GLU A 48 -7.07 -4.89 -2.80
N PRO A 49 -7.47 -4.02 -3.74
CA PRO A 49 -7.68 -2.61 -3.40
C PRO A 49 -8.93 -2.43 -2.53
N LEU A 50 -8.84 -1.50 -1.60
CA LEU A 50 -9.95 -1.12 -0.75
C LEU A 50 -10.49 0.22 -1.22
N ASP A 51 -11.61 0.62 -0.64
CA ASP A 51 -12.23 1.90 -0.97
C ASP A 51 -11.47 3.08 -0.40
N LYS A 52 -10.46 2.83 0.41
CA LYS A 52 -9.74 3.89 1.12
C LYS A 52 -8.50 4.30 0.36
N LYS A 53 -8.13 5.55 0.57
CA LYS A 53 -6.96 6.13 -0.07
C LYS A 53 -6.34 7.11 0.90
N VAL A 54 -5.02 7.15 0.94
CA VAL A 54 -4.30 8.13 1.77
C VAL A 54 -3.56 9.09 0.86
N GLU A 55 -3.28 10.27 1.40
CA GLU A 55 -2.59 11.29 0.61
C GLU A 55 -1.10 11.17 0.84
N ILE A 56 -0.41 10.66 -0.17
CA ILE A 56 1.05 10.57 -0.17
C ILE A 56 1.55 10.93 -1.55
N LYS A 57 2.82 11.28 -1.61
CA LYS A 57 3.47 11.56 -2.88
C LYS A 57 4.00 10.28 -3.48
N ASN A 58 4.18 10.29 -4.79
CA ASN A 58 4.83 9.19 -5.49
C ASN A 58 6.21 8.97 -4.87
N GLY A 59 6.47 7.71 -4.46
CA GLY A 59 7.74 7.38 -3.86
C GLY A 59 7.87 7.79 -2.40
N ALA A 60 6.76 8.04 -1.70
CA ALA A 60 6.81 8.42 -0.29
C ALA A 60 7.61 7.43 0.53
N SER A 61 8.29 7.92 1.56
CA SER A 61 9.08 7.07 2.43
C SER A 61 8.19 6.20 3.31
N HIS A 62 8.81 5.19 3.91
CA HIS A 62 8.08 4.31 4.82
C HIS A 62 7.43 5.10 5.95
N GLU A 63 8.15 6.05 6.51
CA GLU A 63 7.62 6.86 7.61
C GLU A 63 6.44 7.71 7.16
N GLU A 64 6.53 8.26 5.97
CA GLU A 64 5.43 9.04 5.43
C GLU A 64 4.20 8.19 5.19
N VAL A 65 4.39 6.97 4.73
CA VAL A 65 3.29 6.04 4.50
C VAL A 65 2.62 5.69 5.82
N LEU A 66 3.41 5.36 6.85
CA LEU A 66 2.84 5.01 8.15
C LEU A 66 2.09 6.18 8.77
N ALA A 67 2.65 7.38 8.65
CA ALA A 67 1.97 8.56 9.19
C ALA A 67 0.64 8.80 8.48
N ALA A 68 0.61 8.64 7.17
CA ALA A 68 -0.62 8.82 6.41
C ALA A 68 -1.66 7.76 6.78
N MET A 69 -1.23 6.53 6.97
CA MET A 69 -2.14 5.46 7.36
C MET A 69 -2.71 5.69 8.75
N LYS A 70 -1.89 6.18 9.67
CA LYS A 70 -2.37 6.52 11.01
C LYS A 70 -3.38 7.65 10.96
N ALA A 71 -3.08 8.69 10.20
CA ALA A 71 -3.97 9.83 10.07
C ALA A 71 -5.31 9.44 9.48
N ALA A 72 -5.32 8.45 8.61
CA ALA A 72 -6.55 7.97 7.99
C ALA A 72 -7.28 6.93 8.83
N GLY A 73 -6.70 6.54 9.98
CA GLY A 73 -7.31 5.55 10.84
C GLY A 73 -7.21 4.11 10.33
N ILE A 74 -6.26 3.86 9.45
CA ILE A 74 -6.11 2.53 8.84
C ILE A 74 -5.25 1.63 9.71
N LEU A 75 -4.21 2.19 10.32
CA LEU A 75 -3.35 1.43 11.21
C LEU A 75 -3.94 1.43 12.61
N LYS A 76 -3.97 0.27 13.20
CA LYS A 76 -4.35 0.14 14.62
C LYS A 76 -3.09 0.15 15.46
N GLU A 77 -3.20 0.78 16.59
CA GLU A 77 -2.10 0.78 17.55
C GLU A 77 -2.01 -0.54 18.26
#